data_a69d0d0c3bb7a732d01b2bacf16f52dd
#
_entry.id   a69d0d0c3bb7a732d01b2bacf16f52dd
#
_cell.length_a   1.000
_cell.length_b   1.000
_cell.length_c   1.000
_cell.angle_alpha   90.00
_cell.angle_beta   90.00
_cell.angle_gamma   90.00
#
_symmetry.space_group_name_H-M   'P 1'
#
loop_
_entity.id
_entity.type
_entity.pdbx_description
1 polymer ?
#
loop_
_entity_poly.entity_id
_entity_poly.type
_entity_poly.pdbx_seq_one_letter_code
_entity_poly.pdbx_strand_id
1 'polypeptide(L)'
;TVELRELLDADIIAEVDASLRRLGRAETSEQFADTLRIVGPVPIDELRLHTAVPLTSLEQALGARMMRVRIGGREHVAQVLDAPLLRDGLGVPVPPGVAAQVQTIPDALAQLVGRWVRTRGPFVLRDLADAFGLAVGAAHAALQPLVDKDKVIPGRYRQGIEEEEYVAAEVLRIIRSRSLAAARAQTRPVSQSTYGRFLPAWSNVAPVGGTPALRGADGVYSVLEQLAGVRLPASAWESHILPARVGDYSPVMLDELTASGEITIVGAGKAGARDPWIMLLPADYAAQLMPQVDEPLLSLTQSQVMEKVRRGGGFLFSDLLEPTTTTEELREAMWDLVEAGFLAPDSFAPIRARLAGGKTAHRARRRPSRSRVRSGRTSFAASVPPDMVGRWSLTPTPDDDATRRSVALGESLLDRYGVVTRGSVVAEDIL
;
A
#
# COMPACT_ATOMS: atom_id res chain seq x y z
N THR A 1 -3.29 0.12 -33.07
CA THR A 1 -3.41 0.28 -31.61
C THR A 1 -3.61 -1.13 -31.07
N VAL A 2 -2.61 -1.68 -30.40
CA VAL A 2 -2.72 -2.97 -29.71
C VAL A 2 -3.73 -2.78 -28.59
N GLU A 3 -4.77 -3.60 -28.53
CA GLU A 3 -5.74 -3.52 -27.45
C GLU A 3 -5.06 -3.92 -26.13
N LEU A 4 -5.38 -3.21 -25.05
CA LEU A 4 -4.79 -3.46 -23.71
C LEU A 4 -4.88 -4.93 -23.29
N ARG A 5 -5.98 -5.61 -23.65
CA ARG A 5 -6.20 -7.04 -23.36
C ARG A 5 -5.17 -7.98 -24.00
N GLU A 6 -4.49 -7.56 -25.09
CA GLU A 6 -3.44 -8.36 -25.75
C GLU A 6 -2.10 -8.28 -25.02
N LEU A 7 -1.93 -7.28 -24.15
CA LEU A 7 -0.72 -7.04 -23.37
C LEU A 7 -0.81 -7.59 -21.94
N LEU A 8 -2.01 -7.94 -21.48
CA LEU A 8 -2.23 -8.42 -20.13
C LEU A 8 -2.31 -9.94 -20.10
N ASP A 9 -1.58 -10.54 -19.18
CA ASP A 9 -1.57 -11.97 -18.95
C ASP A 9 -2.79 -12.39 -18.13
N ALA A 10 -3.58 -13.36 -18.65
CA ALA A 10 -4.81 -13.81 -18.01
C ALA A 10 -4.58 -14.49 -16.66
N ASP A 11 -3.47 -15.25 -16.53
CA ASP A 11 -3.13 -15.94 -15.29
C ASP A 11 -2.73 -14.93 -14.22
N ILE A 12 -2.01 -13.88 -14.61
CA ILE A 12 -1.64 -12.77 -13.74
C ILE A 12 -2.88 -12.00 -13.27
N ILE A 13 -3.83 -11.73 -14.16
CA ILE A 13 -5.10 -11.10 -13.76
C ILE A 13 -5.80 -11.93 -12.69
N ALA A 14 -5.89 -13.25 -12.88
CA ALA A 14 -6.53 -14.16 -11.93
C ALA A 14 -5.78 -14.23 -10.59
N GLU A 15 -4.44 -14.28 -10.63
CA GLU A 15 -3.60 -14.29 -9.43
C GLU A 15 -3.75 -12.99 -8.61
N VAL A 16 -3.70 -11.84 -9.29
CA VAL A 16 -3.87 -10.53 -8.67
C VAL A 16 -5.26 -10.41 -8.04
N ASP A 17 -6.32 -10.82 -8.75
CA ASP A 17 -7.69 -10.83 -8.20
C ASP A 17 -7.78 -11.69 -6.94
N ALA A 18 -7.31 -12.93 -6.99
CA ALA A 18 -7.30 -13.84 -5.85
C ALA A 18 -6.53 -13.26 -4.65
N SER A 19 -5.39 -12.64 -4.92
CA SER A 19 -4.55 -12.00 -3.91
C SER A 19 -5.25 -10.81 -3.24
N LEU A 20 -5.87 -9.93 -4.02
CA LEU A 20 -6.58 -8.74 -3.53
C LEU A 20 -7.84 -9.12 -2.74
N ARG A 21 -8.58 -10.11 -3.20
CA ARG A 21 -9.72 -10.69 -2.49
C ARG A 21 -9.32 -11.51 -1.26
N ARG A 22 -8.03 -11.70 -1.04
CA ARG A 22 -7.48 -12.52 0.06
C ARG A 22 -8.03 -13.95 0.08
N LEU A 23 -8.14 -14.56 -1.09
CA LEU A 23 -8.62 -15.93 -1.20
C LEU A 23 -7.61 -16.91 -0.60
N GLY A 24 -8.08 -17.82 0.25
CA GLY A 24 -7.27 -18.88 0.88
C GLY A 24 -6.21 -18.40 1.88
N ARG A 25 -6.19 -17.13 2.27
CA ARG A 25 -5.12 -16.57 3.12
C ARG A 25 -5.36 -16.62 4.63
N ALA A 26 -6.63 -16.73 5.06
CA ALA A 26 -6.94 -16.71 6.48
C ALA A 26 -6.95 -18.14 7.08
N GLU A 27 -5.93 -18.47 7.85
CA GLU A 27 -5.80 -19.73 8.59
C GLU A 27 -6.33 -19.63 10.02
N THR A 28 -6.43 -18.40 10.55
CA THR A 28 -6.91 -18.11 11.89
C THR A 28 -8.06 -17.11 11.88
N SER A 29 -8.82 -17.04 12.98
CA SER A 29 -9.91 -16.07 13.12
C SER A 29 -9.42 -14.62 13.06
N GLU A 30 -8.23 -14.33 13.60
CA GLU A 30 -7.65 -12.98 13.55
C GLU A 30 -7.26 -12.58 12.12
N GLN A 31 -6.66 -13.50 11.35
CA GLN A 31 -6.37 -13.26 9.93
C GLN A 31 -7.65 -13.04 9.11
N PHE A 32 -8.74 -13.74 9.49
CA PHE A 32 -10.03 -13.50 8.84
C PHE A 32 -10.64 -12.16 9.24
N ALA A 33 -10.47 -11.71 10.48
CA ALA A 33 -10.85 -10.36 10.88
C ALA A 33 -10.13 -9.27 10.06
N ASP A 34 -8.82 -9.47 9.80
CA ASP A 34 -8.06 -8.61 8.88
C ASP A 34 -8.59 -8.69 7.43
N THR A 35 -8.99 -9.86 6.98
CA THR A 35 -9.62 -10.02 5.67
C THR A 35 -10.90 -9.18 5.59
N LEU A 36 -11.79 -9.27 6.58
CA LEU A 36 -13.01 -8.45 6.63
C LEU A 36 -12.70 -6.95 6.64
N ARG A 37 -11.65 -6.53 7.33
CA ARG A 37 -11.23 -5.13 7.38
C ARG A 37 -10.83 -4.60 6.00
N ILE A 38 -10.17 -5.42 5.21
CA ILE A 38 -9.61 -5.02 3.90
C ILE A 38 -10.66 -5.20 2.80
N VAL A 39 -11.23 -6.40 2.70
CA VAL A 39 -12.16 -6.76 1.62
C VAL A 39 -13.57 -6.20 1.85
N GLY A 40 -13.95 -6.00 3.12
CA GLY A 40 -15.30 -5.63 3.53
C GLY A 40 -16.17 -6.86 3.80
N PRO A 41 -17.50 -6.73 3.71
CA PRO A 41 -18.43 -7.83 3.94
C PRO A 41 -18.18 -9.00 2.99
N VAL A 42 -18.14 -10.22 3.54
CA VAL A 42 -17.95 -11.46 2.79
C VAL A 42 -19.25 -12.25 2.83
N PRO A 43 -19.80 -12.68 1.66
CA PRO A 43 -20.94 -13.57 1.64
C PRO A 43 -20.66 -14.91 2.36
N ILE A 44 -21.62 -15.40 3.14
CA ILE A 44 -21.42 -16.61 3.93
C ILE A 44 -21.22 -17.85 3.02
N ASP A 45 -21.84 -17.88 1.88
CA ASP A 45 -21.68 -18.94 0.88
C ASP A 45 -20.30 -18.92 0.18
N GLU A 46 -19.60 -17.76 0.19
CA GLU A 46 -18.22 -17.61 -0.31
C GLU A 46 -17.16 -17.71 0.79
N LEU A 47 -17.55 -17.87 2.06
CA LEU A 47 -16.64 -17.87 3.20
C LEU A 47 -15.45 -18.82 3.04
N ARG A 48 -15.70 -20.02 2.49
CA ARG A 48 -14.68 -21.06 2.27
C ARG A 48 -13.61 -20.64 1.25
N LEU A 49 -13.88 -19.65 0.42
CA LEU A 49 -12.87 -19.09 -0.49
C LEU A 49 -11.82 -18.27 0.26
N HIS A 50 -12.16 -17.72 1.41
CA HIS A 50 -11.29 -16.84 2.19
C HIS A 50 -10.62 -17.55 3.36
N THR A 51 -11.29 -18.52 3.98
CA THR A 51 -10.77 -19.20 5.17
C THR A 51 -11.26 -20.64 5.28
N ALA A 52 -10.42 -21.50 5.87
CA ALA A 52 -10.79 -22.86 6.29
C ALA A 52 -11.48 -22.89 7.68
N VAL A 53 -11.44 -21.78 8.43
CA VAL A 53 -12.03 -21.70 9.77
C VAL A 53 -13.56 -21.75 9.66
N PRO A 54 -14.26 -22.65 10.37
CA PRO A 54 -15.72 -22.73 10.35
C PRO A 54 -16.37 -21.44 10.86
N LEU A 55 -17.53 -21.06 10.28
CA LEU A 55 -18.26 -19.86 10.68
C LEU A 55 -18.55 -19.79 12.17
N THR A 56 -18.96 -20.91 12.79
CA THR A 56 -19.22 -21.01 14.22
C THR A 56 -18.00 -20.69 15.08
N SER A 57 -16.81 -21.12 14.63
CA SER A 57 -15.55 -20.83 15.31
C SER A 57 -15.16 -19.37 15.15
N LEU A 58 -15.41 -18.77 13.97
CA LEU A 58 -15.22 -17.33 13.74
C LEU A 58 -16.11 -16.50 14.64
N GLU A 59 -17.40 -16.86 14.74
CA GLU A 59 -18.37 -16.19 15.62
C GLU A 59 -17.97 -16.26 17.10
N GLN A 60 -17.50 -17.40 17.53
CA GLN A 60 -17.04 -17.59 18.90
C GLN A 60 -15.77 -16.80 19.21
N ALA A 61 -14.79 -16.80 18.29
CA ALA A 61 -13.49 -16.16 18.49
C ALA A 61 -13.58 -14.63 18.34
N LEU A 62 -14.32 -14.14 17.34
CA LEU A 62 -14.41 -12.71 17.05
C LEU A 62 -15.51 -12.02 17.86
N GLY A 63 -16.55 -12.74 18.27
CA GLY A 63 -17.60 -12.24 19.16
C GLY A 63 -18.16 -10.90 18.70
N ALA A 64 -18.07 -9.88 19.56
CA ALA A 64 -18.59 -8.52 19.29
C ALA A 64 -17.85 -7.75 18.17
N ARG A 65 -16.78 -8.29 17.60
CA ARG A 65 -16.03 -7.66 16.48
C ARG A 65 -16.59 -8.01 15.09
N MET A 66 -17.38 -9.06 15.00
CA MET A 66 -17.99 -9.55 13.77
C MET A 66 -19.50 -9.56 13.88
N MET A 67 -20.19 -9.27 12.81
CA MET A 67 -21.65 -9.29 12.74
C MET A 67 -22.13 -9.99 11.49
N ARG A 68 -23.35 -10.55 11.54
CA ARG A 68 -24.09 -10.99 10.35
C ARG A 68 -24.95 -9.86 9.85
N VAL A 69 -24.95 -9.65 8.56
CA VAL A 69 -25.79 -8.65 7.87
C VAL A 69 -26.32 -9.25 6.58
N ARG A 70 -27.43 -8.69 6.10
CA ARG A 70 -28.01 -9.08 4.82
C ARG A 70 -27.85 -7.94 3.82
N ILE A 71 -27.14 -8.21 2.72
CA ILE A 71 -26.89 -7.27 1.63
C ILE A 71 -27.42 -7.90 0.35
N GLY A 72 -28.28 -7.22 -0.39
CA GLY A 72 -28.85 -7.73 -1.64
C GLY A 72 -29.59 -9.07 -1.50
N GLY A 73 -30.18 -9.33 -0.34
CA GLY A 73 -30.85 -10.61 -0.05
C GLY A 73 -29.93 -11.76 0.38
N ARG A 74 -28.59 -11.62 0.26
CA ARG A 74 -27.58 -12.62 0.69
C ARG A 74 -27.09 -12.33 2.10
N GLU A 75 -26.78 -13.37 2.86
CA GLU A 75 -26.17 -13.23 4.18
C GLU A 75 -24.66 -13.06 4.07
N HIS A 76 -24.14 -12.08 4.83
CA HIS A 76 -22.72 -11.74 4.89
C HIS A 76 -22.23 -11.72 6.33
N VAL A 77 -20.93 -11.97 6.48
CA VAL A 77 -20.19 -11.60 7.67
C VAL A 77 -19.43 -10.29 7.42
N ALA A 78 -19.47 -9.39 8.38
CA ALA A 78 -18.82 -8.08 8.30
C ALA A 78 -18.22 -7.70 9.64
N GLN A 79 -17.27 -6.75 9.63
CA GLN A 79 -16.80 -6.14 10.87
C GLN A 79 -17.89 -5.24 11.45
N VAL A 80 -18.01 -5.25 12.78
CA VAL A 80 -18.92 -4.36 13.51
C VAL A 80 -18.61 -2.88 13.23
N LEU A 81 -17.35 -2.53 13.01
CA LEU A 81 -16.93 -1.19 12.64
C LEU A 81 -17.50 -0.70 11.30
N ASP A 82 -17.91 -1.61 10.43
CA ASP A 82 -18.57 -1.27 9.17
C ASP A 82 -20.07 -1.01 9.31
N ALA A 83 -20.66 -1.25 10.46
CA ALA A 83 -22.12 -1.13 10.67
C ALA A 83 -22.68 0.26 10.29
N PRO A 84 -22.06 1.40 10.70
CA PRO A 84 -22.53 2.71 10.27
C PRO A 84 -22.42 2.91 8.76
N LEU A 85 -21.33 2.43 8.17
CA LEU A 85 -21.08 2.57 6.72
C LEU A 85 -22.09 1.77 5.88
N LEU A 86 -22.42 0.54 6.32
CA LEU A 86 -23.41 -0.32 5.68
C LEU A 86 -24.84 0.23 5.85
N ARG A 87 -25.15 0.78 7.03
CA ARG A 87 -26.43 1.45 7.29
C ARG A 87 -26.63 2.64 6.35
N ASP A 88 -25.66 3.54 6.30
CA ASP A 88 -25.78 4.81 5.60
C ASP A 88 -25.61 4.65 4.06
N GLY A 89 -24.78 3.69 3.64
CA GLY A 89 -24.52 3.44 2.21
C GLY A 89 -25.51 2.51 1.56
N LEU A 90 -26.03 1.51 2.26
CA LEU A 90 -26.86 0.45 1.69
C LEU A 90 -28.22 0.26 2.39
N GLY A 91 -28.49 1.04 3.43
CA GLY A 91 -29.72 0.88 4.22
C GLY A 91 -29.77 -0.43 5.02
N VAL A 92 -28.63 -1.06 5.28
CA VAL A 92 -28.56 -2.32 6.03
C VAL A 92 -28.88 -2.04 7.50
N PRO A 93 -29.87 -2.71 8.12
CA PRO A 93 -30.17 -2.53 9.53
C PRO A 93 -28.97 -2.91 10.41
N VAL A 94 -28.69 -2.08 11.41
CA VAL A 94 -27.68 -2.40 12.43
C VAL A 94 -28.21 -3.53 13.30
N PRO A 95 -27.45 -4.65 13.46
CA PRO A 95 -27.90 -5.75 14.28
C PRO A 95 -28.09 -5.35 15.76
N PRO A 96 -29.04 -5.95 16.48
CA PRO A 96 -29.22 -5.71 17.91
C PRO A 96 -27.93 -5.97 18.70
N GLY A 97 -27.60 -5.06 19.61
CA GLY A 97 -26.39 -5.15 20.43
C GLY A 97 -25.12 -4.59 19.80
N VAL A 98 -25.16 -4.16 18.54
CA VAL A 98 -24.05 -3.46 17.89
C VAL A 98 -24.16 -1.96 18.17
N ALA A 99 -23.14 -1.42 18.87
CA ALA A 99 -23.03 0.02 19.07
C ALA A 99 -22.60 0.69 17.75
N ALA A 100 -23.53 1.36 17.09
CA ALA A 100 -23.23 2.15 15.90
C ALA A 100 -23.17 3.64 16.24
N GLN A 101 -22.23 4.36 15.62
CA GLN A 101 -22.20 5.81 15.71
C GLN A 101 -23.54 6.40 15.22
N VAL A 102 -24.07 7.38 15.98
CA VAL A 102 -25.34 8.04 15.65
C VAL A 102 -25.18 8.97 14.45
N GLN A 103 -23.98 9.54 14.27
CA GLN A 103 -23.69 10.45 13.15
C GLN A 103 -23.73 9.72 11.81
N THR A 104 -24.38 10.34 10.84
CA THR A 104 -24.41 9.85 9.45
C THR A 104 -23.05 10.01 8.80
N ILE A 105 -22.58 8.95 8.12
CA ILE A 105 -21.33 8.98 7.36
C ILE A 105 -21.63 9.59 5.99
N PRO A 106 -21.00 10.72 5.65
CA PRO A 106 -21.16 11.29 4.31
C PRO A 106 -20.54 10.35 3.26
N ASP A 107 -21.16 10.28 2.08
CA ASP A 107 -20.72 9.50 0.95
C ASP A 107 -20.44 8.01 1.26
N ALA A 108 -21.20 7.42 2.20
CA ALA A 108 -21.00 6.06 2.68
C ALA A 108 -20.98 5.01 1.55
N LEU A 109 -21.89 5.13 0.57
CA LEU A 109 -21.89 4.25 -0.60
C LEU A 109 -20.63 4.40 -1.44
N ALA A 110 -20.15 5.62 -1.66
CA ALA A 110 -18.92 5.87 -2.42
C ALA A 110 -17.69 5.28 -1.69
N GLN A 111 -17.67 5.33 -0.36
CA GLN A 111 -16.61 4.70 0.43
C GLN A 111 -16.64 3.17 0.32
N LEU A 112 -17.83 2.56 0.37
CA LEU A 112 -18.00 1.10 0.17
C LEU A 112 -17.56 0.68 -1.23
N VAL A 113 -18.01 1.39 -2.28
CA VAL A 113 -17.61 1.14 -3.66
C VAL A 113 -16.11 1.33 -3.82
N GLY A 114 -15.54 2.41 -3.30
CA GLY A 114 -14.10 2.68 -3.36
C GLY A 114 -13.25 1.58 -2.70
N ARG A 115 -13.70 1.01 -1.58
CA ARG A 115 -13.04 -0.15 -0.95
C ARG A 115 -13.17 -1.40 -1.81
N TRP A 116 -14.36 -1.66 -2.33
CA TRP A 116 -14.67 -2.85 -3.10
C TRP A 116 -13.86 -2.93 -4.41
N VAL A 117 -13.75 -1.82 -5.16
CA VAL A 117 -13.04 -1.80 -6.45
C VAL A 117 -11.52 -2.00 -6.28
N ARG A 118 -10.94 -1.57 -5.16
CA ARG A 118 -9.52 -1.75 -4.86
C ARG A 118 -9.14 -3.17 -4.43
N THR A 119 -10.11 -3.97 -4.04
CA THR A 119 -9.87 -5.31 -3.53
C THR A 119 -10.19 -6.41 -4.54
N ARG A 120 -10.18 -6.11 -5.84
CA ARG A 120 -10.40 -7.10 -6.90
C ARG A 120 -9.80 -6.69 -8.23
N GLY A 121 -9.64 -7.68 -9.12
CA GLY A 121 -9.24 -7.49 -10.52
C GLY A 121 -10.31 -6.81 -11.35
N PRO A 122 -10.19 -6.82 -12.70
CA PRO A 122 -11.20 -6.29 -13.60
C PRO A 122 -12.56 -6.93 -13.38
N PHE A 123 -13.62 -6.13 -13.39
CA PHE A 123 -15.00 -6.54 -13.13
C PHE A 123 -15.97 -5.87 -14.10
N VAL A 124 -17.11 -6.49 -14.33
CA VAL A 124 -18.24 -5.86 -15.05
C VAL A 124 -19.19 -5.17 -14.06
N LEU A 125 -19.93 -4.19 -14.54
CA LEU A 125 -20.82 -3.38 -13.68
C LEU A 125 -21.85 -4.23 -12.90
N ARG A 126 -22.25 -5.36 -13.47
CA ARG A 126 -23.16 -6.31 -12.80
C ARG A 126 -22.54 -6.92 -11.54
N ASP A 127 -21.25 -7.20 -11.54
CA ASP A 127 -20.56 -7.76 -10.36
C ASP A 127 -20.65 -6.79 -9.16
N LEU A 128 -20.52 -5.48 -9.42
CA LEU A 128 -20.70 -4.44 -8.42
C LEU A 128 -22.15 -4.34 -7.94
N ALA A 129 -23.09 -4.38 -8.87
CA ALA A 129 -24.52 -4.34 -8.57
C ALA A 129 -24.93 -5.52 -7.67
N ASP A 130 -24.51 -6.72 -8.02
CA ASP A 130 -24.81 -7.95 -7.28
C ASP A 130 -24.16 -7.96 -5.90
N ALA A 131 -22.92 -7.48 -5.79
CA ALA A 131 -22.19 -7.43 -4.52
C ALA A 131 -22.89 -6.56 -3.46
N PHE A 132 -23.53 -5.49 -3.87
CA PHE A 132 -24.21 -4.56 -2.95
C PHE A 132 -25.75 -4.62 -3.02
N GLY A 133 -26.30 -5.52 -3.84
CA GLY A 133 -27.76 -5.62 -4.03
C GLY A 133 -28.37 -4.37 -4.64
N LEU A 134 -27.64 -3.69 -5.53
CA LEU A 134 -28.06 -2.47 -6.19
C LEU A 134 -28.65 -2.75 -7.57
N ALA A 135 -29.55 -1.90 -8.03
CA ALA A 135 -29.87 -1.86 -9.46
C ALA A 135 -28.62 -1.42 -10.25
N VAL A 136 -28.43 -1.95 -11.47
CA VAL A 136 -27.27 -1.66 -12.31
C VAL A 136 -27.06 -0.15 -12.52
N GLY A 137 -28.15 0.61 -12.72
CA GLY A 137 -28.06 2.07 -12.83
C GLY A 137 -27.57 2.77 -11.57
N ALA A 138 -27.93 2.26 -10.37
CA ALA A 138 -27.44 2.80 -9.10
C ALA A 138 -25.96 2.45 -8.88
N ALA A 139 -25.56 1.23 -9.25
CA ALA A 139 -24.16 0.82 -9.23
C ALA A 139 -23.30 1.69 -10.17
N HIS A 140 -23.79 1.98 -11.38
CA HIS A 140 -23.15 2.89 -12.32
C HIS A 140 -22.99 4.31 -11.74
N ALA A 141 -24.07 4.87 -11.19
CA ALA A 141 -24.03 6.20 -10.58
C ALA A 141 -23.06 6.28 -9.39
N ALA A 142 -22.92 5.22 -8.60
CA ALA A 142 -21.98 5.15 -7.49
C ALA A 142 -20.53 4.98 -7.95
N LEU A 143 -20.30 4.34 -9.10
CA LEU A 143 -18.96 4.14 -9.68
C LEU A 143 -18.45 5.39 -10.43
N GLN A 144 -19.36 6.14 -11.07
CA GLN A 144 -19.01 7.25 -11.96
C GLN A 144 -18.07 8.29 -11.33
N PRO A 145 -18.23 8.73 -10.07
CA PRO A 145 -17.30 9.67 -9.46
C PRO A 145 -15.86 9.15 -9.34
N LEU A 146 -15.67 7.83 -9.31
CA LEU A 146 -14.34 7.22 -9.30
C LEU A 146 -13.75 7.16 -10.72
N VAL A 147 -14.60 6.98 -11.73
CA VAL A 147 -14.21 7.05 -13.16
C VAL A 147 -13.83 8.49 -13.51
N ASP A 148 -14.62 9.47 -13.12
CA ASP A 148 -14.37 10.90 -13.40
C ASP A 148 -13.07 11.41 -12.76
N LYS A 149 -12.59 10.75 -11.70
CA LYS A 149 -11.35 11.04 -11.00
C LYS A 149 -10.18 10.14 -11.43
N ASP A 150 -10.33 9.35 -12.47
CA ASP A 150 -9.35 8.37 -12.95
C ASP A 150 -8.91 7.34 -11.88
N LYS A 151 -9.71 7.14 -10.82
CA LYS A 151 -9.46 6.09 -9.81
C LYS A 151 -9.93 4.72 -10.28
N VAL A 152 -10.88 4.68 -11.20
CA VAL A 152 -11.35 3.48 -11.88
C VAL A 152 -11.30 3.73 -13.38
N ILE A 153 -10.71 2.80 -14.12
CA ILE A 153 -10.49 2.92 -15.55
C ILE A 153 -11.45 1.95 -16.25
N PRO A 154 -12.35 2.45 -17.12
CA PRO A 154 -13.14 1.59 -17.98
C PRO A 154 -12.28 1.04 -19.11
N GLY A 155 -12.59 -0.18 -19.57
CA GLY A 155 -11.85 -0.79 -20.69
C GLY A 155 -12.27 -2.22 -20.96
N ARG A 156 -11.41 -2.96 -21.68
CA ARG A 156 -11.51 -4.39 -21.92
C ARG A 156 -10.19 -5.04 -21.51
N TYR A 157 -10.23 -5.86 -20.49
CA TYR A 157 -9.03 -6.41 -19.85
C TYR A 157 -8.92 -7.92 -19.98
N ARG A 158 -10.07 -8.64 -19.95
CA ARG A 158 -10.09 -10.10 -20.02
C ARG A 158 -10.52 -10.57 -21.41
N GLN A 159 -9.93 -11.66 -21.87
CA GLN A 159 -10.36 -12.30 -23.11
C GLN A 159 -11.71 -12.97 -22.93
N GLY A 160 -12.56 -12.90 -23.94
CA GLY A 160 -13.89 -13.51 -23.90
C GLY A 160 -14.97 -12.71 -23.16
N ILE A 161 -14.63 -11.56 -22.58
CA ILE A 161 -15.61 -10.63 -22.02
C ILE A 161 -15.86 -9.52 -23.05
N GLU A 162 -17.08 -9.43 -23.53
CA GLU A 162 -17.49 -8.39 -24.50
C GLU A 162 -18.07 -7.15 -23.83
N GLU A 163 -18.56 -7.28 -22.60
CA GLU A 163 -19.05 -6.18 -21.78
C GLU A 163 -17.89 -5.25 -21.40
N GLU A 164 -18.21 -3.97 -21.17
CA GLU A 164 -17.24 -3.03 -20.61
C GLU A 164 -16.85 -3.45 -19.20
N GLU A 165 -15.57 -3.53 -18.96
CA GLU A 165 -14.99 -3.85 -17.66
C GLU A 165 -14.44 -2.60 -17.00
N TYR A 166 -14.33 -2.65 -15.69
CA TYR A 166 -13.81 -1.59 -14.86
C TYR A 166 -12.70 -2.17 -13.98
N VAL A 167 -11.65 -1.41 -13.74
CA VAL A 167 -10.57 -1.80 -12.84
C VAL A 167 -10.03 -0.58 -12.09
N ALA A 168 -9.68 -0.73 -10.83
CA ALA A 168 -9.00 0.34 -10.11
C ALA A 168 -7.64 0.64 -10.75
N ALA A 169 -7.26 1.92 -10.85
CA ALA A 169 -6.03 2.35 -11.50
C ALA A 169 -4.79 1.68 -10.90
N GLU A 170 -4.76 1.57 -9.56
CA GLU A 170 -3.71 0.86 -8.81
C GLU A 170 -3.63 -0.63 -9.17
N VAL A 171 -4.77 -1.31 -9.28
CA VAL A 171 -4.82 -2.73 -9.66
C VAL A 171 -4.35 -2.93 -11.09
N LEU A 172 -4.73 -2.04 -12.00
CA LEU A 172 -4.27 -2.10 -13.39
C LEU A 172 -2.75 -1.91 -13.48
N ARG A 173 -2.16 -1.05 -12.66
CA ARG A 173 -0.69 -0.89 -12.56
C ARG A 173 -0.02 -2.21 -12.18
N ILE A 174 -0.51 -2.87 -11.13
CA ILE A 174 0.02 -4.15 -10.68
C ILE A 174 -0.06 -5.21 -11.79
N ILE A 175 -1.24 -5.35 -12.43
CA ILE A 175 -1.44 -6.31 -13.51
C ILE A 175 -0.50 -6.03 -14.69
N ARG A 176 -0.39 -4.76 -15.12
CA ARG A 176 0.52 -4.36 -16.22
C ARG A 176 1.98 -4.65 -15.90
N SER A 177 2.41 -4.30 -14.70
CA SER A 177 3.78 -4.53 -14.25
C SER A 177 4.14 -6.00 -14.30
N ARG A 178 3.31 -6.85 -13.70
CA ARG A 178 3.54 -8.30 -13.65
C ARG A 178 3.45 -8.94 -15.05
N SER A 179 2.50 -8.53 -15.88
CA SER A 179 2.37 -9.03 -17.26
C SER A 179 3.59 -8.64 -18.11
N LEU A 180 4.10 -7.41 -17.93
CA LEU A 180 5.30 -6.95 -18.61
C LEU A 180 6.55 -7.72 -18.15
N ALA A 181 6.67 -7.99 -16.85
CA ALA A 181 7.76 -8.81 -16.31
C ALA A 181 7.76 -10.22 -16.91
N ALA A 182 6.60 -10.86 -17.03
CA ALA A 182 6.45 -12.16 -17.67
C ALA A 182 6.83 -12.13 -19.17
N ALA A 183 6.47 -11.06 -19.90
CA ALA A 183 6.79 -10.90 -21.32
C ALA A 183 8.28 -10.63 -21.59
N ARG A 184 9.00 -10.03 -20.62
CA ARG A 184 10.45 -9.71 -20.76
C ARG A 184 11.37 -10.93 -20.78
N ALA A 185 10.90 -12.11 -20.46
CA ALA A 185 11.70 -13.34 -20.49
C ALA A 185 12.22 -13.75 -21.89
N GLN A 186 11.98 -12.96 -22.96
CA GLN A 186 12.24 -13.31 -24.35
C GLN A 186 13.09 -12.30 -25.16
N THR A 187 14.12 -11.63 -24.60
CA THR A 187 14.83 -10.50 -25.25
C THR A 187 16.19 -10.80 -25.90
N ARG A 188 16.65 -9.95 -26.87
CA ARG A 188 17.89 -10.05 -27.64
C ARG A 188 18.98 -9.00 -27.26
N PRO A 189 20.30 -9.29 -27.35
CA PRO A 189 21.38 -8.39 -26.91
C PRO A 189 21.62 -7.16 -27.80
N VAL A 190 22.08 -6.05 -27.20
CA VAL A 190 22.40 -4.77 -27.86
C VAL A 190 23.85 -4.32 -27.59
N SER A 191 24.36 -3.31 -28.36
CA SER A 191 25.71 -2.77 -28.15
C SER A 191 25.83 -1.90 -26.89
N GLN A 192 27.05 -1.79 -26.33
CA GLN A 192 27.32 -0.95 -25.15
C GLN A 192 26.98 0.53 -25.38
N SER A 193 27.22 1.05 -26.58
CA SER A 193 26.87 2.44 -26.92
C SER A 193 25.37 2.67 -26.98
N THR A 194 24.61 1.69 -27.44
CA THR A 194 23.14 1.69 -27.42
C THR A 194 22.63 1.67 -25.98
N TYR A 195 23.22 0.81 -25.14
CA TYR A 195 22.89 0.73 -23.73
C TYR A 195 23.19 2.04 -22.97
N GLY A 196 24.35 2.66 -23.23
CA GLY A 196 24.69 3.95 -22.59
C GLY A 196 23.77 5.11 -22.98
N ARG A 197 23.14 5.07 -24.16
CA ARG A 197 22.10 6.03 -24.56
C ARG A 197 20.74 5.68 -23.96
N PHE A 198 20.49 4.42 -23.77
CA PHE A 198 19.24 3.91 -23.24
C PHE A 198 19.06 4.24 -21.75
N LEU A 199 20.09 4.05 -20.93
CA LEU A 199 20.00 4.16 -19.46
C LEU A 199 19.44 5.49 -18.95
N PRO A 200 19.87 6.69 -19.39
CA PRO A 200 19.31 7.93 -18.90
C PRO A 200 17.82 8.10 -19.22
N ALA A 201 17.40 7.65 -20.41
CA ALA A 201 16.00 7.66 -20.82
C ALA A 201 15.18 6.61 -20.04
N TRP A 202 15.72 5.41 -19.89
CA TRP A 202 15.13 4.32 -19.12
C TRP A 202 14.90 4.69 -17.67
N SER A 203 15.87 5.34 -17.04
CA SER A 203 15.78 5.82 -15.66
C SER A 203 14.94 7.09 -15.50
N ASN A 204 14.35 7.62 -16.57
CA ASN A 204 13.58 8.87 -16.58
C ASN A 204 14.33 10.10 -16.04
N VAL A 205 15.68 10.07 -16.04
CA VAL A 205 16.52 11.18 -15.54
C VAL A 205 16.85 12.19 -16.66
N ALA A 206 16.96 11.72 -17.90
CA ALA A 206 17.18 12.54 -19.08
C ALA A 206 16.26 12.06 -20.21
N PRO A 207 14.95 12.37 -20.14
CA PRO A 207 14.01 11.93 -21.15
C PRO A 207 14.30 12.60 -22.50
N VAL A 208 14.02 11.88 -23.59
CA VAL A 208 14.09 12.41 -24.94
C VAL A 208 13.11 13.57 -25.06
N GLY A 209 13.60 14.80 -25.36
CA GLY A 209 12.79 16.01 -25.39
C GLY A 209 12.85 16.88 -24.14
N GLY A 210 13.61 16.48 -23.11
CA GLY A 210 13.94 17.34 -21.96
C GLY A 210 12.85 17.52 -20.91
N THR A 211 11.68 16.91 -21.07
CA THR A 211 10.56 16.97 -20.10
C THR A 211 10.29 15.60 -19.52
N PRO A 212 10.17 15.44 -18.18
CA PRO A 212 9.81 14.16 -17.58
C PRO A 212 8.48 13.66 -18.15
N ALA A 213 8.47 12.42 -18.62
CA ALA A 213 7.28 11.78 -19.18
C ALA A 213 6.32 11.28 -18.10
N LEU A 214 6.86 10.96 -16.92
CA LEU A 214 6.09 10.44 -15.80
C LEU A 214 5.35 11.57 -15.09
N ARG A 215 4.09 11.33 -14.73
CA ARG A 215 3.21 12.28 -14.04
C ARG A 215 2.29 11.58 -13.06
N GLY A 216 1.83 12.33 -12.05
CA GLY A 216 0.86 11.87 -11.07
C GLY A 216 1.37 10.75 -10.17
N ALA A 217 0.47 10.14 -9.39
CA ALA A 217 0.77 9.03 -8.51
C ALA A 217 1.28 7.81 -9.29
N ASP A 218 0.76 7.54 -10.49
CA ASP A 218 1.22 6.46 -11.36
C ASP A 218 2.69 6.63 -11.76
N GLY A 219 3.10 7.88 -12.05
CA GLY A 219 4.49 8.19 -12.34
C GLY A 219 5.39 7.97 -11.13
N VAL A 220 4.93 8.35 -9.93
CA VAL A 220 5.65 8.08 -8.68
C VAL A 220 5.76 6.57 -8.45
N TYR A 221 4.67 5.81 -8.59
CA TYR A 221 4.69 4.36 -8.45
C TYR A 221 5.70 3.70 -9.40
N SER A 222 5.71 4.10 -10.68
CA SER A 222 6.65 3.56 -11.67
C SER A 222 8.11 3.81 -11.30
N VAL A 223 8.42 4.98 -10.69
CA VAL A 223 9.77 5.26 -10.18
C VAL A 223 10.11 4.38 -8.99
N LEU A 224 9.16 4.20 -8.05
CA LEU A 224 9.36 3.38 -6.86
C LEU A 224 9.53 1.90 -7.21
N GLU A 225 8.77 1.43 -8.19
CA GLU A 225 8.90 0.08 -8.72
C GLU A 225 10.28 -0.14 -9.36
N GLN A 226 10.74 0.79 -10.21
CA GLN A 226 12.07 0.71 -10.82
C GLN A 226 13.21 0.75 -9.79
N LEU A 227 13.01 1.46 -8.68
CA LEU A 227 13.97 1.61 -7.60
C LEU A 227 13.70 0.67 -6.41
N ALA A 228 12.80 -0.31 -6.57
CA ALA A 228 12.47 -1.25 -5.50
C ALA A 228 13.72 -1.99 -5.00
N GLY A 229 13.91 -2.00 -3.69
CA GLY A 229 15.09 -2.58 -3.03
C GLY A 229 16.32 -1.65 -2.94
N VAL A 230 16.31 -0.49 -3.61
CA VAL A 230 17.40 0.48 -3.47
C VAL A 230 17.31 1.19 -2.12
N ARG A 231 18.40 1.15 -1.39
CA ARG A 231 18.57 1.83 -0.13
C ARG A 231 19.04 3.27 -0.36
N LEU A 232 18.22 4.26 -0.03
CA LEU A 232 18.53 5.69 -0.17
C LEU A 232 18.28 6.44 1.14
N PRO A 233 19.01 7.55 1.43
CA PRO A 233 18.65 8.43 2.52
C PRO A 233 17.22 8.95 2.33
N ALA A 234 16.43 8.97 3.39
CA ALA A 234 15.05 9.44 3.32
C ALA A 234 14.93 10.85 2.72
N SER A 235 15.90 11.71 3.03
CA SER A 235 15.99 13.07 2.49
C SER A 235 16.18 13.14 0.97
N ALA A 236 16.70 12.10 0.33
CA ALA A 236 16.95 12.08 -1.12
C ALA A 236 15.67 11.86 -1.92
N TRP A 237 14.72 11.09 -1.41
CA TRP A 237 13.52 10.69 -2.15
C TRP A 237 12.72 11.86 -2.69
N GLU A 238 12.28 12.76 -1.82
CA GLU A 238 11.45 13.90 -2.20
C GLU A 238 12.22 15.13 -2.69
N SER A 239 13.52 15.22 -2.37
CA SER A 239 14.34 16.37 -2.77
C SER A 239 15.02 16.20 -4.13
N HIS A 240 15.32 14.97 -4.53
CA HIS A 240 16.14 14.69 -5.72
C HIS A 240 15.54 13.59 -6.61
N ILE A 241 15.14 12.45 -6.03
CA ILE A 241 14.80 11.27 -6.82
C ILE A 241 13.49 11.42 -7.56
N LEU A 242 12.41 11.67 -6.83
CA LEU A 242 11.06 11.80 -7.38
C LEU A 242 10.89 13.06 -8.24
N PRO A 243 11.34 14.26 -7.80
CA PRO A 243 11.21 15.47 -8.63
C PRO A 243 12.04 15.46 -9.91
N ALA A 244 13.12 14.67 -9.97
CA ALA A 244 13.92 14.52 -11.18
C ALA A 244 13.26 13.66 -12.26
N ARG A 245 12.30 12.79 -11.88
CA ARG A 245 11.69 11.77 -12.74
C ARG A 245 10.20 12.02 -13.02
N VAL A 246 9.51 12.66 -12.09
CA VAL A 246 8.06 12.94 -12.17
C VAL A 246 7.86 14.45 -12.29
N GLY A 247 7.35 14.90 -13.44
CA GLY A 247 7.34 16.33 -13.81
C GLY A 247 6.45 17.22 -12.96
N ASP A 248 5.42 16.66 -12.36
CA ASP A 248 4.46 17.33 -11.48
C ASP A 248 4.50 16.81 -10.04
N TYR A 249 5.64 16.23 -9.62
CA TYR A 249 5.78 15.63 -8.31
C TYR A 249 5.29 16.52 -7.17
N SER A 250 4.46 15.96 -6.33
CA SER A 250 3.98 16.54 -5.07
C SER A 250 4.05 15.50 -3.95
N PRO A 251 4.43 15.89 -2.72
CA PRO A 251 4.47 14.98 -1.56
C PRO A 251 3.17 14.20 -1.31
N VAL A 252 2.03 14.76 -1.68
CA VAL A 252 0.72 14.11 -1.55
C VAL A 252 0.65 12.81 -2.37
N MET A 253 1.33 12.73 -3.53
CA MET A 253 1.35 11.53 -4.37
C MET A 253 2.03 10.37 -3.66
N LEU A 254 3.15 10.61 -2.96
CA LEU A 254 3.82 9.58 -2.17
C LEU A 254 3.01 9.20 -0.93
N ASP A 255 2.40 10.17 -0.26
CA ASP A 255 1.52 9.91 0.89
C ASP A 255 0.29 9.08 0.48
N GLU A 256 -0.27 9.31 -0.71
CA GLU A 256 -1.38 8.52 -1.25
C GLU A 256 -0.99 7.05 -1.46
N LEU A 257 0.16 6.80 -2.10
CA LEU A 257 0.65 5.44 -2.36
C LEU A 257 1.04 4.66 -1.09
N THR A 258 1.57 5.35 -0.09
CA THR A 258 1.91 4.72 1.18
C THR A 258 0.68 4.49 2.05
N ALA A 259 -0.26 5.44 2.11
CA ALA A 259 -1.49 5.31 2.87
C ALA A 259 -2.47 4.29 2.28
N SER A 260 -2.48 4.10 0.95
CA SER A 260 -3.25 3.02 0.30
C SER A 260 -2.66 1.63 0.57
N GLY A 261 -1.41 1.56 1.01
CA GLY A 261 -0.68 0.31 1.21
C GLY A 261 -0.10 -0.27 -0.08
N GLU A 262 -0.09 0.47 -1.18
CA GLU A 262 0.58 0.06 -2.43
C GLU A 262 2.09 0.05 -2.29
N ILE A 263 2.63 0.99 -1.49
CA ILE A 263 4.05 1.11 -1.20
C ILE A 263 4.28 0.94 0.30
N THR A 264 5.22 0.06 0.63
CA THR A 264 5.70 -0.17 1.98
C THR A 264 7.01 0.58 2.20
N ILE A 265 7.10 1.26 3.33
CA ILE A 265 8.32 1.94 3.78
C ILE A 265 9.14 0.96 4.64
N VAL A 266 10.41 0.76 4.31
CA VAL A 266 11.29 -0.13 5.05
C VAL A 266 12.58 0.60 5.41
N GLY A 267 12.90 0.65 6.68
CA GLY A 267 14.15 1.19 7.16
C GLY A 267 15.33 0.26 6.87
N ALA A 268 16.51 0.85 6.67
CA ALA A 268 17.73 0.13 6.31
C ALA A 268 18.98 0.76 6.95
N GLY A 269 18.84 1.30 8.15
CA GLY A 269 19.92 1.91 8.92
C GLY A 269 19.87 3.42 9.01
N LYS A 270 20.93 4.03 9.51
CA LYS A 270 21.07 5.48 9.75
C LYS A 270 21.97 6.10 8.68
N ALA A 271 21.46 7.07 7.91
CA ALA A 271 22.25 7.90 7.00
C ALA A 271 22.77 9.18 7.69
N GLY A 272 22.03 9.65 8.71
CA GLY A 272 22.36 10.81 9.52
C GLY A 272 21.58 10.78 10.83
N ALA A 273 21.78 11.79 11.69
CA ALA A 273 21.17 11.83 13.03
C ALA A 273 19.64 11.75 13.03
N ARG A 274 18.98 12.23 11.96
CA ARG A 274 17.53 12.19 11.77
C ARG A 274 17.15 11.85 10.31
N ASP A 275 18.05 11.21 9.61
CA ASP A 275 17.88 10.84 8.19
C ASP A 275 18.13 9.34 8.08
N PRO A 276 17.11 8.51 8.13
CA PRO A 276 17.27 7.07 7.99
C PRO A 276 17.57 6.70 6.54
N TRP A 277 18.31 5.62 6.34
CA TRP A 277 18.28 4.87 5.08
C TRP A 277 16.92 4.20 4.98
N ILE A 278 16.24 4.36 3.85
CA ILE A 278 14.96 3.70 3.59
C ILE A 278 14.92 3.09 2.19
N MET A 279 14.12 2.06 2.07
CA MET A 279 13.64 1.48 0.82
C MET A 279 12.14 1.75 0.72
N LEU A 280 11.67 2.03 -0.48
CA LEU A 280 10.25 2.12 -0.82
C LEU A 280 9.93 0.94 -1.72
N LEU A 281 9.12 0.00 -1.23
CA LEU A 281 8.88 -1.27 -1.88
C LEU A 281 7.41 -1.40 -2.28
N PRO A 282 7.10 -1.79 -3.52
CA PRO A 282 5.76 -2.26 -3.86
C PRO A 282 5.33 -3.39 -2.93
N ALA A 283 4.15 -3.26 -2.32
CA ALA A 283 3.70 -4.13 -1.24
C ALA A 283 3.52 -5.60 -1.67
N ASP A 284 3.20 -5.83 -2.93
CA ASP A 284 2.90 -7.15 -3.48
C ASP A 284 4.13 -8.07 -3.58
N TYR A 285 5.34 -7.53 -3.66
CA TYR A 285 6.60 -8.30 -3.63
C TYR A 285 7.64 -7.75 -2.64
N ALA A 286 7.20 -6.93 -1.69
CA ALA A 286 8.08 -6.39 -0.66
C ALA A 286 8.80 -7.49 0.14
N ALA A 287 8.09 -8.58 0.50
CA ALA A 287 8.65 -9.69 1.25
C ALA A 287 9.86 -10.34 0.57
N GLN A 288 9.87 -10.41 -0.78
CA GLN A 288 10.97 -11.00 -1.54
C GLN A 288 12.19 -10.06 -1.61
N LEU A 289 11.97 -8.74 -1.52
CA LEU A 289 13.04 -7.73 -1.57
C LEU A 289 13.50 -7.25 -0.18
N MET A 290 12.80 -7.67 0.88
CA MET A 290 13.21 -7.37 2.25
C MET A 290 14.58 -7.97 2.56
N PRO A 291 15.52 -7.20 3.18
CA PRO A 291 16.76 -7.77 3.67
C PRO A 291 16.48 -8.75 4.81
N GLN A 292 17.22 -9.83 4.86
CA GLN A 292 17.26 -10.68 6.05
C GLN A 292 18.12 -9.97 7.11
N VAL A 293 17.48 -9.56 8.18
CA VAL A 293 18.17 -8.90 9.30
C VAL A 293 17.96 -9.75 10.54
N ASP A 294 19.05 -10.06 11.23
CA ASP A 294 18.98 -10.73 12.52
C ASP A 294 18.20 -9.87 13.53
N GLU A 295 17.41 -10.52 14.39
CA GLU A 295 16.71 -9.80 15.45
C GLU A 295 17.72 -9.09 16.37
N PRO A 296 17.67 -7.75 16.49
CA PRO A 296 18.59 -7.03 17.34
C PRO A 296 18.27 -7.29 18.82
N LEU A 297 19.23 -7.01 19.67
CA LEU A 297 18.97 -6.93 21.12
C LEU A 297 18.07 -5.73 21.39
N LEU A 298 16.80 -5.99 21.68
CA LEU A 298 15.79 -4.98 21.93
C LEU A 298 15.89 -4.45 23.37
N SER A 299 15.75 -3.13 23.53
CA SER A 299 15.51 -2.53 24.84
C SER A 299 14.14 -2.93 25.39
N LEU A 300 13.87 -2.65 26.66
CA LEU A 300 12.57 -2.95 27.27
C LEU A 300 11.43 -2.25 26.50
N THR A 301 11.58 -0.97 26.19
CA THR A 301 10.58 -0.19 25.45
C THR A 301 10.37 -0.73 24.04
N GLN A 302 11.46 -1.05 23.33
CA GLN A 302 11.37 -1.67 21.99
C GLN A 302 10.66 -3.03 22.04
N SER A 303 10.95 -3.86 23.04
CA SER A 303 10.30 -5.15 23.24
C SER A 303 8.79 -5.00 23.49
N GLN A 304 8.37 -4.02 24.29
CA GLN A 304 6.96 -3.71 24.54
C GLN A 304 6.24 -3.25 23.26
N VAL A 305 6.87 -2.39 22.47
CA VAL A 305 6.35 -1.97 21.16
C VAL A 305 6.17 -3.19 20.25
N MET A 306 7.21 -4.01 20.11
CA MET A 306 7.19 -5.19 19.25
C MET A 306 6.14 -6.20 19.69
N GLU A 307 5.96 -6.43 20.99
CA GLU A 307 4.91 -7.31 21.49
C GLU A 307 3.51 -6.85 21.09
N LYS A 308 3.25 -5.54 21.13
CA LYS A 308 1.95 -4.98 20.71
C LYS A 308 1.75 -5.11 19.20
N VAL A 309 2.71 -4.67 18.39
CA VAL A 309 2.56 -4.63 16.93
C VAL A 309 2.56 -6.03 16.30
N ARG A 310 3.18 -7.04 16.93
CA ARG A 310 3.13 -8.46 16.51
C ARG A 310 1.72 -9.05 16.56
N ARG A 311 0.79 -8.44 17.28
CA ARG A 311 -0.63 -8.86 17.30
C ARG A 311 -1.35 -8.56 15.99
N GLY A 312 -0.70 -7.81 15.08
CA GLY A 312 -1.22 -7.42 13.77
C GLY A 312 -2.00 -6.12 13.80
N GLY A 313 -2.03 -5.44 12.64
CA GLY A 313 -2.71 -4.17 12.46
C GLY A 313 -1.81 -2.94 12.65
N GLY A 314 -2.40 -1.75 12.48
CA GLY A 314 -1.72 -0.47 12.64
C GLY A 314 -2.11 0.22 13.94
N PHE A 315 -1.13 0.65 14.71
CA PHE A 315 -1.28 1.28 16.03
C PHE A 315 -0.98 2.77 15.95
N LEU A 316 -1.73 3.56 16.68
CA LEU A 316 -1.39 4.97 16.92
C LEU A 316 -0.25 5.04 17.95
N PHE A 317 0.52 6.12 17.92
CA PHE A 317 1.57 6.36 18.91
C PHE A 317 1.05 6.30 20.35
N SER A 318 -0.15 6.86 20.58
CA SER A 318 -0.84 6.82 21.89
C SER A 318 -1.13 5.40 22.38
N ASP A 319 -1.40 4.47 21.46
CA ASP A 319 -1.75 3.08 21.81
C ASP A 319 -0.52 2.27 22.22
N LEU A 320 0.67 2.73 21.80
CA LEU A 320 1.95 2.12 22.12
C LEU A 320 2.55 2.67 23.42
N LEU A 321 2.11 3.85 23.87
CA LEU A 321 2.64 4.49 25.07
C LEU A 321 2.21 3.73 26.34
N GLU A 322 3.19 3.32 27.12
CA GLU A 322 2.96 2.69 28.42
C GLU A 322 3.02 3.73 29.57
N PRO A 323 2.33 3.52 30.68
CA PRO A 323 2.31 4.46 31.79
C PRO A 323 3.70 4.77 32.40
N THR A 324 4.64 3.84 32.25
CA THR A 324 6.01 3.95 32.77
C THR A 324 7.01 4.49 31.76
N THR A 325 6.59 4.74 30.50
CA THR A 325 7.47 5.15 29.40
C THR A 325 7.20 6.61 29.07
N THR A 326 8.23 7.41 28.94
CA THR A 326 8.08 8.80 28.50
C THR A 326 7.83 8.87 26.98
N THR A 327 7.19 9.95 26.55
CA THR A 327 6.95 10.21 25.11
C THR A 327 8.24 10.19 24.28
N GLU A 328 9.35 10.69 24.81
CA GLU A 328 10.63 10.74 24.11
C GLU A 328 11.27 9.36 24.04
N GLU A 329 11.27 8.58 25.12
CA GLU A 329 11.78 7.21 25.14
C GLU A 329 11.02 6.32 24.13
N LEU A 330 9.69 6.42 24.09
CA LEU A 330 8.91 5.69 23.09
C LEU A 330 9.24 6.15 21.68
N ARG A 331 9.35 7.46 21.46
CA ARG A 331 9.68 8.04 20.16
C ARG A 331 11.05 7.55 19.64
N GLU A 332 12.07 7.57 20.50
CA GLU A 332 13.41 7.06 20.13
C GLU A 332 13.37 5.56 19.87
N ALA A 333 12.71 4.79 20.72
CA ALA A 333 12.57 3.34 20.54
C ALA A 333 11.88 2.98 19.23
N MET A 334 10.82 3.70 18.86
CA MET A 334 10.11 3.48 17.58
C MET A 334 10.99 3.83 16.38
N TRP A 335 11.74 4.93 16.43
CA TRP A 335 12.65 5.28 15.34
C TRP A 335 13.80 4.30 15.20
N ASP A 336 14.35 3.79 16.29
CA ASP A 336 15.35 2.74 16.22
C ASP A 336 14.80 1.46 15.55
N LEU A 337 13.54 1.09 15.86
CA LEU A 337 12.85 -0.02 15.20
C LEU A 337 12.58 0.25 13.71
N VAL A 338 12.24 1.51 13.34
CA VAL A 338 12.12 1.91 11.93
C VAL A 338 13.46 1.79 11.22
N GLU A 339 14.52 2.35 11.78
CA GLU A 339 15.87 2.31 11.18
C GLU A 339 16.40 0.88 11.08
N ALA A 340 16.02 0.01 12.02
CA ALA A 340 16.33 -1.42 11.96
C ALA A 340 15.46 -2.23 10.99
N GLY A 341 14.42 -1.62 10.41
CA GLY A 341 13.56 -2.26 9.40
C GLY A 341 12.42 -3.11 9.97
N PHE A 342 12.06 -2.98 11.24
CA PHE A 342 10.99 -3.77 11.88
C PHE A 342 9.64 -3.04 11.95
N LEU A 343 9.65 -1.71 11.96
CA LEU A 343 8.47 -0.88 12.10
C LEU A 343 8.37 0.09 10.92
N ALA A 344 7.15 0.30 10.43
CA ALA A 344 6.86 1.23 9.35
C ALA A 344 5.68 2.15 9.70
N PRO A 345 5.75 3.45 9.33
CA PRO A 345 4.58 4.31 9.32
C PRO A 345 3.71 4.05 8.08
N ASP A 346 2.42 4.36 8.18
CA ASP A 346 1.44 4.26 7.10
C ASP A 346 1.53 5.38 6.05
N SER A 347 2.42 6.36 6.25
CA SER A 347 2.66 7.46 5.31
C SER A 347 4.07 8.00 5.41
N PHE A 348 4.51 8.77 4.42
CA PHE A 348 5.82 9.41 4.45
C PHE A 348 5.88 10.65 5.35
N ALA A 349 4.72 11.13 5.83
CA ALA A 349 4.62 12.35 6.64
C ALA A 349 5.45 12.32 7.94
N PRO A 350 5.49 11.24 8.75
CA PRO A 350 6.36 11.16 9.92
C PRO A 350 7.84 11.29 9.60
N ILE A 351 8.29 10.65 8.51
CA ILE A 351 9.68 10.72 8.05
C ILE A 351 10.02 12.17 7.66
N ARG A 352 9.15 12.82 6.94
CA ARG A 352 9.29 14.23 6.53
C ARG A 352 9.37 15.17 7.74
N ALA A 353 8.56 14.93 8.76
CA ALA A 353 8.59 15.69 10.01
C ALA A 353 9.91 15.47 10.77
N ARG A 354 10.42 14.25 10.81
CA ARG A 354 11.73 13.92 11.42
C ARG A 354 12.87 14.64 10.70
N LEU A 355 12.88 14.62 9.37
CA LEU A 355 13.88 15.32 8.56
C LEU A 355 13.85 16.84 8.76
N ALA A 356 12.69 17.45 8.95
CA ALA A 356 12.55 18.89 9.15
C ALA A 356 13.21 19.41 10.43
N GLY A 357 13.40 18.57 11.43
CA GLY A 357 13.95 18.91 12.74
C GLY A 357 15.46 18.71 12.88
N GLY A 358 16.21 18.28 11.85
CA GLY A 358 17.61 17.89 11.98
C GLY A 358 18.53 18.26 10.81
N LYS A 359 19.81 17.84 10.90
CA LYS A 359 20.75 17.83 9.77
C LYS A 359 20.45 16.61 8.91
N THR A 360 20.12 16.81 7.66
CA THR A 360 19.83 15.76 6.68
C THR A 360 21.02 15.56 5.75
N ALA A 361 21.14 14.38 5.11
CA ALA A 361 22.16 14.11 4.10
C ALA A 361 21.98 15.02 2.87
N HIS A 362 20.74 15.41 2.56
CA HIS A 362 20.40 16.31 1.46
C HIS A 362 19.58 17.51 1.95
N ARG A 363 20.07 18.73 1.65
CA ARG A 363 19.35 19.97 1.99
C ARG A 363 18.27 20.25 0.95
N ALA A 364 17.00 20.14 1.31
CA ALA A 364 15.92 20.71 0.54
C ALA A 364 16.02 22.26 0.54
N ARG A 365 15.97 22.89 -0.63
CA ARG A 365 15.87 24.36 -0.74
C ARG A 365 14.49 24.78 -0.24
N ARG A 366 14.42 25.22 1.01
CA ARG A 366 13.19 25.79 1.59
C ARG A 366 12.85 27.08 0.85
N ARG A 367 11.70 27.12 0.16
CA ARG A 367 11.01 28.40 -0.14
C ARG A 367 10.46 28.94 1.18
N PRO A 368 10.69 30.22 1.53
CA PRO A 368 10.13 30.79 2.75
C PRO A 368 8.60 30.89 2.60
N SER A 369 7.88 30.10 3.39
CA SER A 369 6.43 30.25 3.54
C SER A 369 6.14 31.44 4.46
N ARG A 370 5.51 32.47 3.92
CA ARG A 370 4.91 33.57 4.70
C ARG A 370 3.52 33.12 5.15
N SER A 371 3.43 32.55 6.34
CA SER A 371 2.19 32.64 7.13
C SER A 371 2.47 32.18 8.56
N ARG A 372 2.59 33.14 9.48
CA ARG A 372 2.47 32.89 10.92
C ARG A 372 1.04 33.27 11.31
N VAL A 373 0.16 32.32 11.45
CA VAL A 373 -1.04 32.48 12.25
C VAL A 373 -0.78 31.83 13.60
N ARG A 374 -0.58 32.65 14.61
CA ARG A 374 -0.62 32.25 16.02
C ARG A 374 -2.09 31.96 16.36
N SER A 375 -2.48 30.74 16.53
CA SER A 375 -3.67 30.36 17.25
C SER A 375 -3.24 29.74 18.59
N GLY A 376 -3.39 30.50 19.64
CA GLY A 376 -3.23 30.01 21.00
C GLY A 376 -4.49 29.26 21.40
N ARG A 377 -4.31 27.99 21.72
CA ARG A 377 -5.19 27.24 22.64
C ARG A 377 -4.33 26.18 23.30
N THR A 378 -4.03 26.38 24.58
CA THR A 378 -3.47 25.39 25.48
C THR A 378 -4.49 24.29 25.72
N SER A 379 -4.27 23.16 25.11
CA SER A 379 -4.89 21.88 25.50
C SER A 379 -3.79 21.02 26.12
N PHE A 380 -3.93 20.66 27.36
CA PHE A 380 -3.08 19.72 28.11
C PHE A 380 -3.35 18.25 27.73
N ALA A 381 -3.60 17.95 26.47
CA ALA A 381 -3.38 16.61 25.95
C ALA A 381 -1.93 16.58 25.45
N ALA A 382 -1.12 15.65 25.92
CA ALA A 382 0.24 15.45 25.42
C ALA A 382 0.14 15.34 23.89
N SER A 383 0.57 16.40 23.18
CA SER A 383 0.42 16.45 21.73
C SER A 383 1.38 15.41 21.16
N VAL A 384 0.85 14.48 20.35
CA VAL A 384 1.65 13.51 19.62
C VAL A 384 2.73 14.25 18.85
N PRO A 385 4.02 13.85 18.97
CA PRO A 385 5.09 14.48 18.20
C PRO A 385 4.79 14.44 16.70
N PRO A 386 5.13 15.47 15.91
CA PRO A 386 4.83 15.53 14.48
C PRO A 386 5.40 14.37 13.66
N ASP A 387 6.51 13.79 14.12
CA ASP A 387 7.16 12.64 13.50
C ASP A 387 6.65 11.28 14.05
N MET A 388 5.57 11.30 14.83
CA MET A 388 4.87 10.13 15.37
C MET A 388 3.40 10.07 14.93
N VAL A 389 2.99 10.94 14.02
CA VAL A 389 1.63 10.98 13.48
C VAL A 389 1.38 9.78 12.57
N GLY A 390 0.13 9.32 12.48
CA GLY A 390 -0.27 8.19 11.64
C GLY A 390 -0.28 6.87 12.40
N ARG A 391 -0.38 5.77 11.66
CA ARG A 391 -0.39 4.41 12.19
C ARG A 391 0.95 3.74 11.93
N TRP A 392 1.32 2.89 12.86
CA TRP A 392 2.58 2.16 12.85
C TRP A 392 2.31 0.68 12.85
N SER A 393 2.93 -0.04 11.95
CA SER A 393 2.75 -1.48 11.77
C SER A 393 4.10 -2.18 11.59
N LEU A 394 4.10 -3.50 11.72
CA LEU A 394 5.27 -4.30 11.32
C LEU A 394 5.52 -4.14 9.83
N THR A 395 6.78 -4.12 9.47
CA THR A 395 7.20 -4.36 8.08
C THR A 395 6.85 -5.79 7.66
N PRO A 396 6.72 -6.07 6.35
CA PRO A 396 6.57 -7.44 5.87
C PRO A 396 7.69 -8.33 6.39
N THR A 397 7.36 -9.58 6.65
CA THR A 397 8.39 -10.59 6.97
C THR A 397 9.11 -10.98 5.68
N PRO A 398 10.46 -11.05 5.66
CA PRO A 398 11.20 -11.54 4.51
C PRO A 398 10.71 -12.92 4.07
N ASP A 399 10.64 -13.17 2.77
CA ASP A 399 10.31 -14.48 2.23
C ASP A 399 11.43 -15.47 2.56
N ASP A 400 11.09 -16.64 3.11
CA ASP A 400 12.08 -17.66 3.48
C ASP A 400 12.66 -18.39 2.26
N ASP A 401 11.99 -18.35 1.10
CA ASP A 401 12.44 -19.00 -0.12
C ASP A 401 13.54 -18.16 -0.82
N ALA A 402 14.77 -18.60 -0.67
CA ALA A 402 15.94 -17.97 -1.29
C ALA A 402 15.84 -17.89 -2.83
N THR A 403 15.16 -18.84 -3.47
CA THR A 403 14.97 -18.85 -4.94
C THR A 403 14.02 -17.73 -5.35
N ARG A 404 12.88 -17.60 -4.68
CA ARG A 404 11.91 -16.52 -4.94
C ARG A 404 12.55 -15.16 -4.72
N ARG A 405 13.31 -14.99 -3.65
CA ARG A 405 14.04 -13.74 -3.37
C ARG A 405 15.07 -13.42 -4.44
N SER A 406 15.85 -14.42 -4.89
CA SER A 406 16.85 -14.22 -5.95
C SER A 406 16.20 -13.85 -7.29
N VAL A 407 15.04 -14.44 -7.62
CA VAL A 407 14.28 -14.09 -8.82
C VAL A 407 13.76 -12.66 -8.71
N ALA A 408 13.09 -12.29 -7.63
CA ALA A 408 12.57 -10.93 -7.41
C ALA A 408 13.68 -9.87 -7.46
N LEU A 409 14.84 -10.17 -6.87
CA LEU A 409 16.01 -9.29 -6.93
C LEU A 409 16.53 -9.17 -8.38
N GLY A 410 16.62 -10.28 -9.12
CA GLY A 410 17.01 -10.28 -10.51
C GLY A 410 16.07 -9.45 -11.39
N GLU A 411 14.77 -9.58 -11.18
CA GLU A 411 13.74 -8.79 -11.85
C GLU A 411 13.84 -7.29 -11.51
N SER A 412 14.01 -6.95 -10.24
CA SER A 412 14.22 -5.56 -9.79
C SER A 412 15.48 -4.94 -10.43
N LEU A 413 16.57 -5.70 -10.52
CA LEU A 413 17.78 -5.26 -11.22
C LEU A 413 17.57 -5.07 -12.74
N LEU A 414 16.80 -5.96 -13.38
CA LEU A 414 16.43 -5.81 -14.78
C LEU A 414 15.58 -4.57 -15.02
N ASP A 415 14.61 -4.31 -14.17
CA ASP A 415 13.77 -3.10 -14.24
C ASP A 415 14.58 -1.82 -14.07
N ARG A 416 15.59 -1.86 -13.21
CA ARG A 416 16.46 -0.72 -12.93
C ARG A 416 17.46 -0.45 -14.04
N TYR A 417 18.09 -1.47 -14.56
CA TYR A 417 19.21 -1.34 -15.50
C TYR A 417 18.88 -1.77 -16.95
N GLY A 418 17.73 -2.40 -17.18
CA GLY A 418 17.39 -3.01 -18.46
C GLY A 418 18.23 -4.22 -18.82
N VAL A 419 19.48 -4.27 -18.35
CA VAL A 419 20.41 -5.39 -18.49
C VAL A 419 21.18 -5.58 -17.19
N VAL A 420 21.10 -6.76 -16.60
CA VAL A 420 21.88 -7.08 -15.38
C VAL A 420 23.30 -7.47 -15.76
N THR A 421 24.27 -6.79 -15.18
CA THR A 421 25.69 -7.06 -15.31
C THR A 421 26.31 -7.34 -13.94
N ARG A 422 27.46 -8.01 -13.90
CA ARG A 422 28.21 -8.16 -12.65
C ARG A 422 28.52 -6.80 -12.01
N GLY A 423 28.79 -5.79 -12.83
CA GLY A 423 29.09 -4.44 -12.35
C GLY A 423 27.90 -3.78 -11.67
N SER A 424 26.67 -3.95 -12.20
CA SER A 424 25.48 -3.42 -11.57
C SER A 424 25.16 -4.07 -10.22
N VAL A 425 25.32 -5.41 -10.13
CA VAL A 425 25.12 -6.15 -8.86
C VAL A 425 26.11 -5.73 -7.80
N VAL A 426 27.40 -5.61 -8.16
CA VAL A 426 28.47 -5.18 -7.22
C VAL A 426 28.26 -3.72 -6.79
N ALA A 427 27.79 -2.85 -7.69
CA ALA A 427 27.57 -1.44 -7.37
C ALA A 427 26.42 -1.22 -6.36
N GLU A 428 25.52 -2.18 -6.23
CA GLU A 428 24.41 -2.10 -5.27
C GLU A 428 24.69 -2.79 -3.93
N ASP A 429 25.92 -3.28 -3.74
CA ASP A 429 26.34 -3.97 -2.51
C ASP A 429 25.41 -5.14 -2.14
N ILE A 430 24.94 -5.84 -3.18
CA ILE A 430 24.13 -7.04 -3.04
C ILE A 430 25.07 -8.23 -2.95
N LEU A 431 25.29 -8.71 -1.75
CA LEU A 431 26.02 -9.93 -1.43
C LEU A 431 25.14 -10.92 -0.68
#